data_6826f954c5ffacdc75fbd5dd14a78627
#
_entry.id   6826f954c5ffacdc75fbd5dd14a78627
#
_cell.length_a   1.000
_cell.length_b   1.000
_cell.length_c   1.000
_cell.angle_alpha   90.00
_cell.angle_beta   90.00
_cell.angle_gamma   90.00
#
_symmetry.space_group_name_H-M   'P 1'
#
loop_
_entity.id
_entity.type
_entity.pdbx_description
1 polymer ?
#
loop_
_entity_poly.entity_id
_entity_poly.type
_entity_poly.pdbx_seq_one_letter_code
_entity_poly.pdbx_strand_id
1 'polypeptide(L)'
;MRIAPTLLSAALVAGLASLSGATADAATPVHFTSAHGTFTGYASGAHAVTYRTDLVPGGAQAHVFGTSAHATGTTTALVVTGLLPNHQYGAHAHANACGPSGDDAGPHFQHTPDPVKPSVDPTYANPRNEIWLDFTTDHFGTGHAKSTVDWTFGSRRAHSVVIHETHTHTDAGHAGTAGARLACLDVAF
;
A
#
# COMPACT_ATOMS: atom_id res chain seq x y z
N MET A 1 -34.23 -73.97 56.55
CA MET A 1 -34.56 -73.38 55.20
C MET A 1 -34.16 -71.96 55.23
N ARG A 2 -32.99 -71.62 54.74
CA ARG A 2 -32.42 -70.23 54.78
C ARG A 2 -32.41 -69.67 53.37
N ILE A 3 -33.13 -68.59 53.14
CA ILE A 3 -33.23 -67.88 51.84
C ILE A 3 -32.18 -66.78 51.89
N ALA A 4 -31.23 -66.79 50.95
CA ALA A 4 -30.28 -65.73 50.77
C ALA A 4 -30.82 -64.63 49.84
N PRO A 5 -30.57 -63.34 50.11
CA PRO A 5 -30.95 -62.26 49.19
C PRO A 5 -29.88 -62.03 48.13
N THR A 6 -30.27 -61.99 46.88
CA THR A 6 -29.45 -61.61 45.73
C THR A 6 -29.29 -60.11 45.63
N LEU A 7 -28.07 -59.62 45.72
CA LEU A 7 -27.76 -58.20 45.49
C LEU A 7 -27.60 -57.93 43.99
N LEU A 8 -28.42 -57.02 43.46
CA LEU A 8 -28.37 -56.55 42.10
C LEU A 8 -27.44 -55.34 42.05
N SER A 9 -26.25 -55.47 41.46
CA SER A 9 -25.33 -54.35 41.26
C SER A 9 -25.69 -53.59 39.97
N ALA A 10 -26.14 -52.35 40.12
CA ALA A 10 -26.33 -51.43 39.00
C ALA A 10 -24.99 -50.73 38.63
N ALA A 11 -24.51 -51.02 37.42
CA ALA A 11 -23.32 -50.34 36.86
C ALA A 11 -23.74 -48.98 36.25
N LEU A 12 -23.27 -47.91 36.82
CA LEU A 12 -23.43 -46.55 36.32
C LEU A 12 -22.36 -46.33 35.23
N VAL A 13 -22.75 -46.25 33.94
CA VAL A 13 -21.84 -45.86 32.84
C VAL A 13 -21.85 -44.35 32.75
N ALA A 14 -20.77 -43.72 33.21
CA ALA A 14 -20.56 -42.30 33.03
C ALA A 14 -20.03 -42.03 31.61
N GLY A 15 -20.88 -41.53 30.73
CA GLY A 15 -20.48 -41.08 29.39
C GLY A 15 -19.68 -39.76 29.49
N LEU A 16 -18.38 -39.82 29.16
CA LEU A 16 -17.59 -38.59 28.91
C LEU A 16 -18.00 -38.00 27.57
N ALA A 17 -18.73 -36.90 27.60
CA ALA A 17 -18.94 -36.05 26.43
C ALA A 17 -17.66 -35.24 26.18
N SER A 18 -16.88 -35.62 25.16
CA SER A 18 -15.76 -34.82 24.68
C SER A 18 -16.31 -33.57 23.98
N LEU A 19 -16.19 -32.40 24.63
CA LEU A 19 -16.37 -31.12 23.96
C LEU A 19 -15.21 -30.95 22.98
N SER A 20 -15.47 -31.13 21.69
CA SER A 20 -14.57 -30.70 20.62
C SER A 20 -14.60 -29.18 20.60
N GLY A 21 -13.58 -28.55 21.20
CA GLY A 21 -13.37 -27.10 21.11
C GLY A 21 -13.13 -26.75 19.64
N ALA A 22 -14.04 -26.03 19.02
CA ALA A 22 -13.78 -25.37 17.76
C ALA A 22 -12.64 -24.36 17.99
N THR A 23 -11.48 -24.60 17.38
CA THR A 23 -10.41 -23.61 17.33
C THR A 23 -10.94 -22.42 16.53
N ALA A 24 -11.14 -21.29 17.18
CA ALA A 24 -11.43 -20.05 16.47
C ALA A 24 -10.24 -19.78 15.52
N ASP A 25 -10.50 -19.74 14.23
CA ASP A 25 -9.52 -19.37 13.23
C ASP A 25 -9.06 -17.94 13.56
N ALA A 26 -7.78 -17.77 13.88
CA ALA A 26 -7.24 -16.46 14.21
C ALA A 26 -7.36 -15.58 12.95
N ALA A 27 -8.20 -14.54 13.03
CA ALA A 27 -8.38 -13.60 11.92
C ALA A 27 -7.02 -13.07 11.47
N THR A 28 -6.71 -13.21 10.19
CA THR A 28 -5.45 -12.72 9.61
C THR A 28 -5.37 -11.21 9.85
N PRO A 29 -4.28 -10.69 10.46
CA PRO A 29 -4.18 -9.28 10.80
C PRO A 29 -4.24 -8.41 9.53
N VAL A 30 -5.07 -7.35 9.59
CA VAL A 30 -5.13 -6.31 8.55
C VAL A 30 -4.26 -5.15 9.01
N HIS A 31 -3.31 -4.76 8.17
CA HIS A 31 -2.50 -3.56 8.36
C HIS A 31 -3.17 -2.38 7.68
N PHE A 32 -3.23 -1.25 8.38
CA PHE A 32 -3.74 0.01 7.86
C PHE A 32 -2.60 0.98 7.65
N THR A 33 -2.60 1.66 6.51
CA THR A 33 -1.68 2.75 6.17
C THR A 33 -2.48 4.05 6.06
N SER A 34 -1.98 5.12 6.68
CA SER A 34 -2.55 6.46 6.52
C SER A 34 -1.42 7.47 6.61
N ALA A 35 -1.35 8.35 5.61
CA ALA A 35 -0.44 9.49 5.58
C ALA A 35 -1.14 10.68 4.95
N HIS A 36 -0.81 11.88 5.40
CA HIS A 36 -1.29 13.11 4.79
C HIS A 36 -0.23 14.21 4.95
N GLY A 37 -0.22 15.16 4.04
CA GLY A 37 0.70 16.27 4.11
C GLY A 37 0.29 17.44 3.23
N THR A 38 0.76 18.62 3.62
CA THR A 38 0.71 19.83 2.80
C THR A 38 2.08 20.02 2.18
N PHE A 39 2.15 20.08 0.87
CA PHE A 39 3.41 20.23 0.14
C PHE A 39 4.02 21.62 0.38
N THR A 40 5.30 21.60 0.78
CA THR A 40 6.13 22.80 0.94
C THR A 40 7.49 22.55 0.28
N GLY A 41 8.30 23.60 0.15
CA GLY A 41 9.72 23.41 -0.16
C GLY A 41 10.39 22.55 0.92
N TYR A 42 11.44 21.83 0.53
CA TYR A 42 12.17 20.97 1.47
C TYR A 42 12.72 21.74 2.67
N ALA A 43 12.50 21.20 3.85
CA ALA A 43 13.15 21.56 5.10
C ALA A 43 13.49 20.27 5.87
N SER A 44 14.47 20.31 6.75
CA SER A 44 14.83 19.13 7.55
C SER A 44 13.63 18.62 8.35
N GLY A 45 13.30 17.34 8.18
CA GLY A 45 12.12 16.72 8.79
C GLY A 45 10.81 16.93 8.03
N ALA A 46 10.83 17.57 6.85
CA ALA A 46 9.65 17.67 5.99
C ALA A 46 9.28 16.29 5.44
N HIS A 47 8.03 15.90 5.63
CA HIS A 47 7.46 14.63 5.16
C HIS A 47 6.54 14.79 3.94
N ALA A 48 6.30 16.03 3.47
CA ALA A 48 5.56 16.36 2.25
C ALA A 48 6.28 17.51 1.54
N VAL A 49 6.93 17.20 0.43
CA VAL A 49 7.86 18.11 -0.26
C VAL A 49 7.42 18.31 -1.71
N THR A 50 7.39 19.56 -2.18
CA THR A 50 7.31 19.86 -3.62
C THR A 50 8.67 20.30 -4.15
N TYR A 51 9.05 19.73 -5.28
CA TYR A 51 10.27 20.04 -6.03
C TYR A 51 9.98 20.95 -7.23
N ARG A 52 8.72 21.00 -7.67
CA ARG A 52 8.24 21.75 -8.84
C ARG A 52 6.96 22.50 -8.47
N THR A 53 7.11 23.70 -7.92
CA THR A 53 5.98 24.52 -7.46
C THR A 53 5.10 25.08 -8.59
N ASP A 54 5.57 25.02 -9.82
CA ASP A 54 4.81 25.32 -11.05
C ASP A 54 3.79 24.23 -11.40
N LEU A 55 4.04 22.96 -11.04
CA LEU A 55 3.18 21.82 -11.31
C LEU A 55 2.52 21.26 -10.04
N VAL A 56 3.19 21.33 -8.89
CA VAL A 56 2.63 21.01 -7.58
C VAL A 56 2.83 22.21 -6.67
N PRO A 57 1.87 23.16 -6.62
CA PRO A 57 2.00 24.38 -5.84
C PRO A 57 2.23 24.14 -4.35
N GLY A 58 3.01 25.01 -3.70
CA GLY A 58 3.08 25.02 -2.24
C GLY A 58 1.68 25.28 -1.65
N GLY A 59 1.31 24.50 -0.62
CA GLY A 59 -0.02 24.49 -0.04
C GLY A 59 -0.96 23.41 -0.61
N ALA A 60 -0.63 22.79 -1.74
CA ALA A 60 -1.35 21.60 -2.23
C ALA A 60 -1.25 20.47 -1.21
N GLN A 61 -2.23 19.56 -1.18
CA GLN A 61 -2.32 18.52 -0.18
C GLN A 61 -2.42 17.13 -0.82
N ALA A 62 -1.89 16.12 -0.14
CA ALA A 62 -2.08 14.74 -0.47
C ALA A 62 -2.49 13.91 0.76
N HIS A 63 -3.37 12.92 0.54
CA HIS A 63 -3.78 11.93 1.51
C HIS A 63 -3.61 10.54 0.89
N VAL A 64 -2.92 9.65 1.59
CA VAL A 64 -2.78 8.24 1.22
C VAL A 64 -3.45 7.39 2.29
N PHE A 65 -4.26 6.44 1.85
CA PHE A 65 -4.89 5.43 2.69
C PHE A 65 -4.61 4.05 2.11
N GLY A 66 -4.40 3.07 2.96
CA GLY A 66 -4.14 1.72 2.51
C GLY A 66 -4.60 0.66 3.49
N THR A 67 -4.85 -0.52 2.95
CA THR A 67 -5.06 -1.75 3.73
C THR A 67 -4.21 -2.85 3.11
N SER A 68 -3.63 -3.71 3.96
CA SER A 68 -2.83 -4.85 3.52
C SER A 68 -3.16 -6.07 4.38
N ALA A 69 -3.56 -7.16 3.75
CA ALA A 69 -3.85 -8.44 4.40
C ALA A 69 -3.53 -9.61 3.47
N HIS A 70 -3.05 -10.72 4.02
CA HIS A 70 -2.66 -11.89 3.21
C HIS A 70 -3.80 -12.42 2.32
N ALA A 71 -5.04 -12.33 2.78
CA ALA A 71 -6.21 -12.82 2.04
C ALA A 71 -6.63 -11.93 0.87
N THR A 72 -6.27 -10.62 0.89
CA THR A 72 -6.79 -9.62 -0.06
C THR A 72 -5.70 -8.83 -0.77
N GLY A 73 -4.43 -9.04 -0.42
CA GLY A 73 -3.32 -8.24 -0.92
C GLY A 73 -3.30 -6.84 -0.31
N THR A 74 -2.75 -5.90 -1.06
CA THR A 74 -2.62 -4.49 -0.65
C THR A 74 -3.49 -3.60 -1.54
N THR A 75 -4.34 -2.79 -0.92
CA THR A 75 -5.07 -1.71 -1.58
C THR A 75 -4.54 -0.38 -1.09
N THR A 76 -4.24 0.54 -2.02
CA THR A 76 -3.78 1.90 -1.73
C THR A 76 -4.64 2.90 -2.48
N ALA A 77 -5.09 3.95 -1.81
CA ALA A 77 -5.82 5.07 -2.39
C ALA A 77 -5.05 6.37 -2.15
N LEU A 78 -5.03 7.24 -3.16
CA LEU A 78 -4.46 8.58 -3.13
C LEU A 78 -5.57 9.59 -3.42
N VAL A 79 -5.61 10.66 -2.64
CA VAL A 79 -6.42 11.85 -2.92
C VAL A 79 -5.50 13.06 -2.86
N VAL A 80 -5.58 13.94 -3.85
CA VAL A 80 -4.80 15.18 -3.94
C VAL A 80 -5.71 16.39 -4.17
N THR A 81 -5.33 17.53 -3.65
CA THR A 81 -6.05 18.79 -3.85
C THR A 81 -5.08 19.94 -4.04
N GLY A 82 -5.53 20.99 -4.75
CA GLY A 82 -4.72 22.19 -4.97
C GLY A 82 -3.61 22.04 -6.01
N LEU A 83 -3.70 21.02 -6.88
CA LEU A 83 -2.82 20.84 -8.03
C LEU A 83 -3.32 21.62 -9.25
N LEU A 84 -2.59 21.57 -10.38
CA LEU A 84 -3.06 22.20 -11.62
C LEU A 84 -4.36 21.55 -12.08
N PRO A 85 -5.36 22.31 -12.53
CA PRO A 85 -6.61 21.78 -13.07
C PRO A 85 -6.40 21.03 -14.39
N ASN A 86 -7.20 19.96 -14.60
CA ASN A 86 -7.24 19.17 -15.85
C ASN A 86 -5.86 18.69 -16.32
N HIS A 87 -4.98 18.35 -15.37
CA HIS A 87 -3.62 17.92 -15.64
C HIS A 87 -3.45 16.43 -15.31
N GLN A 88 -2.65 15.72 -16.10
CA GLN A 88 -2.32 14.31 -15.90
C GLN A 88 -1.05 14.20 -15.05
N TYR A 89 -1.09 13.34 -14.04
CA TYR A 89 0.02 13.04 -13.15
C TYR A 89 0.20 11.52 -13.04
N GLY A 90 1.46 11.07 -13.04
CA GLY A 90 1.80 9.75 -12.54
C GLY A 90 1.99 9.80 -11.04
N ALA A 91 1.76 8.69 -10.35
CA ALA A 91 2.15 8.57 -8.95
C ALA A 91 2.46 7.13 -8.58
N HIS A 92 3.51 6.93 -7.79
CA HIS A 92 4.00 5.59 -7.43
C HIS A 92 4.47 5.52 -5.99
N ALA A 93 4.37 4.31 -5.41
CA ALA A 93 5.07 4.00 -4.17
C ALA A 93 6.58 3.83 -4.43
N HIS A 94 7.41 4.51 -3.65
CA HIS A 94 8.86 4.53 -3.78
C HIS A 94 9.58 3.86 -2.61
N ALA A 95 10.81 3.38 -2.85
CA ALA A 95 11.56 2.56 -1.91
C ALA A 95 12.09 3.33 -0.70
N ASN A 96 12.34 4.63 -0.81
CA ASN A 96 12.89 5.47 0.26
C ASN A 96 11.91 6.58 0.66
N ALA A 97 12.20 7.20 1.81
CA ALA A 97 11.53 8.42 2.25
C ALA A 97 11.90 9.62 1.36
N CYS A 98 11.10 10.68 1.46
CA CYS A 98 11.35 11.95 0.81
C CYS A 98 12.64 12.60 1.30
N GLY A 99 13.29 13.37 0.44
CA GLY A 99 14.52 14.08 0.76
C GLY A 99 14.60 15.44 0.07
N PRO A 100 15.78 16.07 0.08
CA PRO A 100 16.04 17.37 -0.57
C PRO A 100 15.71 17.40 -2.06
N SER A 101 15.81 16.26 -2.73
CA SER A 101 15.52 16.11 -4.16
C SER A 101 14.54 14.95 -4.39
N GLY A 102 13.85 14.93 -5.52
CA GLY A 102 12.98 13.83 -5.90
C GLY A 102 13.72 12.49 -6.00
N ASP A 103 15.01 12.49 -6.29
CA ASP A 103 15.82 11.28 -6.44
C ASP A 103 16.10 10.56 -5.11
N ASP A 104 16.01 11.27 -3.97
CA ASP A 104 16.21 10.69 -2.64
C ASP A 104 15.13 9.64 -2.31
N ALA A 105 13.92 9.76 -2.87
CA ALA A 105 12.86 8.75 -2.75
C ALA A 105 13.24 7.39 -3.36
N GLY A 106 14.37 7.30 -4.07
CA GLY A 106 14.85 6.07 -4.68
C GLY A 106 13.99 5.59 -5.85
N PRO A 107 14.12 4.32 -6.26
CA PRO A 107 13.31 3.75 -7.34
C PRO A 107 11.87 3.46 -6.88
N HIS A 108 10.99 3.15 -7.83
CA HIS A 108 9.69 2.55 -7.54
C HIS A 108 9.90 1.31 -6.66
N PHE A 109 9.01 1.12 -5.69
CA PHE A 109 8.98 -0.13 -4.95
C PHE A 109 8.41 -1.23 -5.85
N GLN A 110 9.20 -2.26 -6.09
CA GLN A 110 8.79 -3.47 -6.83
C GLN A 110 8.68 -4.64 -5.86
N HIS A 111 7.55 -5.35 -5.89
CA HIS A 111 7.38 -6.59 -5.12
C HIS A 111 8.43 -7.62 -5.53
N THR A 112 8.56 -7.88 -6.82
CA THR A 112 9.67 -8.63 -7.42
C THR A 112 10.62 -7.63 -8.08
N PRO A 113 11.83 -7.42 -7.53
CA PRO A 113 12.77 -6.46 -8.09
C PRO A 113 13.27 -6.87 -9.47
N ASP A 114 13.30 -5.91 -10.39
CA ASP A 114 14.03 -6.06 -11.64
C ASP A 114 15.54 -6.15 -11.35
N PRO A 115 16.25 -7.18 -11.87
CA PRO A 115 17.71 -7.27 -11.75
C PRO A 115 18.45 -6.20 -12.56
N VAL A 116 17.78 -5.58 -13.55
CA VAL A 116 18.35 -4.52 -14.39
C VAL A 116 17.88 -3.15 -13.95
N LYS A 117 18.76 -2.16 -13.92
CA LYS A 117 18.45 -0.77 -13.54
C LYS A 117 18.95 0.21 -14.62
N PRO A 118 18.18 1.24 -14.95
CA PRO A 118 16.80 1.49 -14.49
C PRO A 118 15.83 0.42 -14.96
N SER A 119 14.78 0.15 -14.16
CA SER A 119 13.74 -0.81 -14.53
C SER A 119 12.78 -0.19 -15.52
N VAL A 120 12.84 -0.65 -16.77
CA VAL A 120 11.97 -0.20 -17.88
C VAL A 120 11.38 -1.39 -18.65
N ASP A 121 11.52 -2.59 -18.09
CA ASP A 121 10.93 -3.83 -18.62
C ASP A 121 9.50 -3.98 -18.06
N PRO A 122 8.45 -4.06 -18.90
CA PRO A 122 7.07 -4.23 -18.44
C PRO A 122 6.82 -5.55 -17.70
N THR A 123 7.76 -6.51 -17.69
CA THR A 123 7.73 -7.69 -16.85
C THR A 123 7.83 -7.31 -15.36
N TYR A 124 8.59 -6.27 -15.04
CA TYR A 124 8.82 -5.79 -13.68
C TYR A 124 8.13 -4.45 -13.39
N ALA A 125 8.26 -3.47 -14.31
CA ALA A 125 7.62 -2.16 -14.21
C ALA A 125 6.17 -2.23 -14.72
N ASN A 126 5.25 -2.65 -13.85
CA ASN A 126 3.84 -2.80 -14.18
C ASN A 126 2.94 -2.73 -12.92
N PRO A 127 1.62 -2.44 -13.06
CA PRO A 127 0.73 -2.20 -11.92
C PRO A 127 0.37 -3.46 -11.10
N ARG A 128 0.85 -4.66 -11.45
CA ARG A 128 0.74 -5.85 -10.61
C ARG A 128 1.94 -6.02 -9.69
N ASN A 129 3.10 -5.52 -10.11
CA ASN A 129 4.35 -5.60 -9.37
C ASN A 129 4.69 -4.33 -8.59
N GLU A 130 4.08 -3.20 -8.96
CA GLU A 130 4.25 -1.89 -8.35
C GLU A 130 2.88 -1.31 -7.94
N ILE A 131 2.87 -0.34 -7.02
CA ILE A 131 1.67 0.44 -6.68
C ILE A 131 1.67 1.70 -7.55
N TRP A 132 0.82 1.71 -8.58
CA TRP A 132 0.60 2.83 -9.48
C TRP A 132 -0.68 3.55 -9.12
N LEU A 133 -0.60 4.86 -8.98
CA LEU A 133 -1.65 5.75 -8.51
C LEU A 133 -1.81 6.94 -9.46
N ASP A 134 -1.71 6.69 -10.78
CA ASP A 134 -1.87 7.71 -11.81
C ASP A 134 -3.27 8.33 -11.74
N PHE A 135 -3.35 9.63 -11.95
CA PHE A 135 -4.60 10.37 -11.89
C PHE A 135 -4.61 11.57 -12.83
N THR A 136 -5.82 12.02 -13.14
CA THR A 136 -6.05 13.31 -13.80
C THR A 136 -6.85 14.19 -12.84
N THR A 137 -6.42 15.42 -12.63
CA THR A 137 -7.15 16.36 -11.80
C THR A 137 -8.38 16.91 -12.51
N ASP A 138 -9.41 17.21 -11.75
CA ASP A 138 -10.59 17.93 -12.22
C ASP A 138 -10.30 19.44 -12.40
N HIS A 139 -11.35 20.19 -12.74
CA HIS A 139 -11.24 21.65 -12.93
C HIS A 139 -10.99 22.44 -11.63
N PHE A 140 -11.02 21.80 -10.48
CA PHE A 140 -10.64 22.38 -9.18
C PHE A 140 -9.22 21.99 -8.74
N GLY A 141 -8.50 21.19 -9.54
CA GLY A 141 -7.18 20.68 -9.16
C GLY A 141 -7.24 19.55 -8.15
N THR A 142 -8.36 18.83 -8.08
CA THR A 142 -8.52 17.63 -7.24
C THR A 142 -8.36 16.37 -8.09
N GLY A 143 -7.58 15.43 -7.60
CA GLY A 143 -7.38 14.12 -8.24
C GLY A 143 -7.47 12.98 -7.24
N HIS A 144 -7.77 11.80 -7.73
CA HIS A 144 -7.80 10.59 -6.92
C HIS A 144 -7.39 9.37 -7.75
N ALA A 145 -6.77 8.42 -7.08
CA ALA A 145 -6.39 7.14 -7.67
C ALA A 145 -6.53 6.01 -6.66
N LYS A 146 -6.59 4.78 -7.17
CA LYS A 146 -6.59 3.55 -6.37
C LYS A 146 -5.79 2.48 -7.09
N SER A 147 -4.91 1.82 -6.33
CA SER A 147 -4.19 0.62 -6.74
C SER A 147 -4.61 -0.56 -5.87
N THR A 148 -4.69 -1.75 -6.47
CA THR A 148 -4.88 -3.00 -5.74
C THR A 148 -3.94 -4.04 -6.33
N VAL A 149 -3.11 -4.62 -5.48
CA VAL A 149 -2.16 -5.69 -5.82
C VAL A 149 -2.45 -6.92 -4.97
N ASP A 150 -2.12 -8.10 -5.44
CA ASP A 150 -2.39 -9.39 -4.80
C ASP A 150 -1.34 -9.81 -3.77
N TRP A 151 -0.38 -8.94 -3.47
CA TRP A 151 0.69 -9.16 -2.51
C TRP A 151 0.62 -8.19 -1.32
N THR A 152 1.33 -8.54 -0.25
CA THR A 152 1.55 -7.72 0.93
C THR A 152 3.03 -7.38 1.09
N PHE A 153 3.34 -6.29 1.78
CA PHE A 153 4.72 -5.95 2.09
C PHE A 153 5.34 -6.98 3.04
N GLY A 154 6.56 -7.40 2.73
CA GLY A 154 7.39 -8.25 3.58
C GLY A 154 8.38 -7.44 4.42
N SER A 155 9.63 -7.90 4.47
CA SER A 155 10.75 -7.19 5.12
C SER A 155 11.14 -5.90 4.39
N ARG A 156 10.93 -5.84 3.07
CA ARG A 156 11.08 -4.62 2.27
C ARG A 156 9.73 -3.92 2.17
N ARG A 157 9.72 -2.59 2.33
CA ARG A 157 8.53 -1.74 2.26
C ARG A 157 8.79 -0.53 1.40
N ALA A 158 7.74 0.06 0.86
CA ALA A 158 7.78 1.41 0.34
C ALA A 158 7.76 2.42 1.50
N HIS A 159 8.33 3.59 1.28
CA HIS A 159 8.46 4.62 2.31
C HIS A 159 7.91 5.98 1.89
N SER A 160 7.51 6.14 0.63
CA SER A 160 6.90 7.37 0.13
C SER A 160 5.97 7.09 -1.05
N VAL A 161 5.15 8.09 -1.37
CA VAL A 161 4.47 8.22 -2.65
C VAL A 161 5.04 9.46 -3.35
N VAL A 162 5.53 9.28 -4.58
CA VAL A 162 6.05 10.36 -5.43
C VAL A 162 5.03 10.68 -6.52
N ILE A 163 4.74 11.97 -6.73
CA ILE A 163 3.94 12.49 -7.83
C ILE A 163 4.87 12.86 -8.98
N HIS A 164 4.54 12.42 -10.19
CA HIS A 164 5.30 12.58 -11.41
C HIS A 164 4.57 13.46 -12.45
N GLU A 165 5.34 13.90 -13.45
CA GLU A 165 4.94 14.90 -14.44
C GLU A 165 3.88 14.42 -15.44
N THR A 166 3.86 13.12 -15.77
CA THR A 166 2.96 12.54 -16.75
C THR A 166 2.40 11.21 -16.24
N HIS A 167 1.35 10.69 -16.89
CA HIS A 167 0.93 9.31 -16.67
C HIS A 167 2.07 8.34 -17.00
N THR A 168 2.03 7.18 -16.36
CA THR A 168 3.05 6.16 -16.44
C THR A 168 3.04 5.47 -17.80
N HIS A 169 4.19 5.38 -18.44
CA HIS A 169 4.39 4.60 -19.67
C HIS A 169 4.34 3.10 -19.37
N THR A 170 3.81 2.32 -20.33
CA THR A 170 3.66 0.86 -20.21
C THR A 170 4.40 0.08 -21.30
N ASP A 171 4.95 0.76 -22.29
CA ASP A 171 5.65 0.17 -23.43
C ASP A 171 7.08 -0.27 -23.07
N ALA A 172 7.59 -1.28 -23.75
CA ALA A 172 8.93 -1.82 -23.52
C ALA A 172 10.01 -0.74 -23.74
N GLY A 173 10.95 -0.67 -22.81
CA GLY A 173 12.02 0.34 -22.81
C GLY A 173 11.65 1.66 -22.13
N HIS A 174 10.36 1.88 -21.81
CA HIS A 174 9.87 3.06 -21.11
C HIS A 174 8.93 2.72 -19.96
N ALA A 175 8.57 1.44 -19.78
CA ALA A 175 7.63 1.01 -18.74
C ALA A 175 8.04 1.54 -17.36
N GLY A 176 7.08 2.07 -16.61
CA GLY A 176 7.31 2.67 -15.30
C GLY A 176 7.82 4.13 -15.34
N THR A 177 8.22 4.67 -16.50
CA THR A 177 8.63 6.09 -16.56
C THR A 177 7.40 6.99 -16.58
N ALA A 178 7.48 8.12 -15.87
CA ALA A 178 6.37 9.09 -15.77
C ALA A 178 6.87 10.55 -15.74
N GLY A 179 8.02 10.83 -16.37
CA GLY A 179 8.63 12.15 -16.40
C GLY A 179 9.30 12.54 -15.07
N ALA A 180 9.41 13.83 -14.82
CA ALA A 180 10.08 14.37 -13.65
C ALA A 180 9.34 14.03 -12.35
N ARG A 181 10.08 13.96 -11.23
CA ARG A 181 9.53 13.83 -9.88
C ARG A 181 9.16 15.21 -9.35
N LEU A 182 7.89 15.45 -9.16
CA LEU A 182 7.35 16.77 -8.83
C LEU A 182 7.18 17.00 -7.34
N ALA A 183 6.71 15.97 -6.63
CA ALA A 183 6.47 16.06 -5.19
C ALA A 183 6.56 14.67 -4.55
N CYS A 184 6.78 14.65 -3.24
CA CYS A 184 6.94 13.43 -2.45
C CYS A 184 6.21 13.57 -1.12
N LEU A 185 5.46 12.53 -0.73
CA LEU A 185 4.84 12.38 0.59
C LEU A 185 5.39 11.12 1.26
N ASP A 186 5.94 11.24 2.47
CA ASP A 186 6.34 10.08 3.29
C ASP A 186 5.12 9.25 3.68
N VAL A 187 5.22 7.94 3.49
CA VAL A 187 4.16 6.98 3.79
C VAL A 187 4.79 5.73 4.42
N ALA A 188 4.35 5.36 5.59
CA ALA A 188 4.74 4.11 6.24
C ALA A 188 3.81 2.97 5.80
N PHE A 189 4.18 2.28 4.73
CA PHE A 189 3.43 1.14 4.19
C PHE A 189 3.57 -0.13 5.04
#